data_ba2208d57aefcb4501a916859369051f
#
_entry.id   ba2208d57aefcb4501a916859369051f
#
_cell.length_a   1.000
_cell.length_b   1.000
_cell.length_c   1.000
_cell.angle_alpha   90.00
_cell.angle_beta   90.00
_cell.angle_gamma   90.00
#
_symmetry.space_group_name_H-M   'P 1'
#
loop_
_entity.id
_entity.type
_entity.pdbx_description
1 polymer ?
#
loop_
_entity_poly.entity_id
_entity_poly.type
_entity_poly.pdbx_seq_one_letter_code
_entity_poly.pdbx_strand_id
1 'polypeptide(L)'
;MAKINQNIFKSVHVSYFSATFELICEHPYFSSCEYDVYLGDELVLKDNKKNVFTLFNLTPNTSYMVKVENCEFVDVVYIKTSTPSKIYNVLDYNIDNSGKTLVSSAIQELINKADTDSVIYFPKGIYLITPLFVKSNLTIYLEKDAILLGEIDRGKYPIIPSLIDDAPGGSWEGVSAPNYASIITAINVRSFSLVGEGVIDGNAQNSDWWINHKVMRGAWRPHDIFINQSSNIDIIGVTVRNSASWTIHPYYSSHLRFIDLTIEADKSSPNTDGIDPESCDNVLILGVKFNTGDDCIAIKSGKIEMVKDHYKPTTNVIIRNCYMGDGHGGVVFGSEASCGIEDVSVSKCYFDGTDRGFRIKTRRGRGDKAIIKNVFFDNIYMNNVKNGLVINMFYYCDADGKSDYVQSKTALPVDSKTPHLGSFTFKNMQLINTRVCAGYFYGLPEARIEEINLENIKVTYTSDAVEKETPAMMLDCEELSKGGFYFRNVDKVNIKNVDINGQNGKEYNY
;
A
#
# COMPACT_ATOMS: atom_id res chain seq x y z
N MET A 1 19.04 34.75 12.66
CA MET A 1 19.03 33.67 13.65
C MET A 1 17.73 32.90 13.46
N ALA A 2 17.80 31.63 13.02
CA ALA A 2 16.64 30.77 12.92
C ALA A 2 15.99 30.66 14.32
N LYS A 3 14.66 30.73 14.40
CA LYS A 3 13.94 30.54 15.65
C LYS A 3 14.03 29.05 16.01
N ILE A 4 14.50 28.71 17.20
CA ILE A 4 14.37 27.35 17.75
C ILE A 4 12.88 27.14 17.96
N ASN A 5 12.24 26.41 17.04
CA ASN A 5 10.87 25.94 17.19
C ASN A 5 10.94 24.50 17.75
N GLN A 6 10.24 24.25 18.83
CA GLN A 6 10.11 22.90 19.39
C GLN A 6 8.97 22.16 18.68
N ASN A 7 9.19 20.86 18.39
CA ASN A 7 8.23 19.93 17.81
C ASN A 7 7.92 20.12 16.31
N ILE A 8 8.94 20.38 15.47
CA ILE A 8 8.79 20.41 14.01
C ILE A 8 8.87 19.00 13.43
N PHE A 9 9.59 18.09 14.07
CA PHE A 9 9.66 16.69 13.70
C PHE A 9 9.67 15.78 14.92
N LYS A 10 9.36 14.51 14.70
CA LYS A 10 9.34 13.49 15.74
C LYS A 10 9.96 12.19 15.24
N SER A 11 10.53 11.42 16.17
CA SER A 11 10.88 10.02 15.89
C SER A 11 9.61 9.17 15.81
N VAL A 12 9.53 8.34 14.76
CA VAL A 12 8.41 7.40 14.52
C VAL A 12 8.83 5.97 14.85
N HIS A 13 10.06 5.62 14.53
CA HIS A 13 10.61 4.29 14.76
C HIS A 13 12.10 4.37 15.02
N VAL A 14 12.59 3.56 15.93
CA VAL A 14 14.03 3.38 16.19
C VAL A 14 14.32 1.89 16.30
N SER A 15 15.27 1.41 15.51
CA SER A 15 15.73 0.02 15.51
C SER A 15 17.15 -0.13 16.03
N TYR A 16 17.82 -1.21 15.65
CA TYR A 16 19.23 -1.47 15.95
C TYR A 16 20.17 -0.55 15.14
N PHE A 17 19.85 -0.31 13.86
CA PHE A 17 20.71 0.36 12.89
C PHE A 17 20.06 1.53 12.17
N SER A 18 18.81 1.85 12.53
CA SER A 18 18.06 2.90 11.83
C SER A 18 17.13 3.66 12.75
N ALA A 19 16.80 4.87 12.34
CA ALA A 19 15.76 5.67 12.97
C ALA A 19 14.96 6.43 11.90
N THR A 20 13.66 6.37 11.97
CA THR A 20 12.74 7.07 11.07
C THR A 20 12.12 8.26 11.77
N PHE A 21 12.01 9.35 11.04
CA PHE A 21 11.46 10.61 11.50
C PHE A 21 10.36 11.12 10.56
N GLU A 22 9.44 11.89 11.13
CA GLU A 22 8.35 12.54 10.40
C GLU A 22 8.31 14.02 10.76
N LEU A 23 8.31 14.90 9.75
CA LEU A 23 8.03 16.31 9.90
C LEU A 23 6.56 16.54 10.23
N ILE A 24 6.30 17.43 11.17
CA ILE A 24 4.96 17.90 11.52
C ILE A 24 4.63 19.13 10.67
N CYS A 25 4.28 18.88 9.42
CA CYS A 25 3.92 19.93 8.45
C CYS A 25 2.60 19.59 7.73
N GLU A 26 2.01 20.60 7.09
CA GLU A 26 0.72 20.44 6.41
C GLU A 26 0.86 20.14 4.91
N HIS A 27 2.06 20.19 4.34
CA HIS A 27 2.26 19.85 2.93
C HIS A 27 2.26 18.33 2.73
N PRO A 28 1.48 17.81 1.76
CA PRO A 28 1.43 16.39 1.47
C PRO A 28 2.77 15.85 0.94
N TYR A 29 3.32 14.81 1.55
CA TYR A 29 4.52 14.07 1.20
C TYR A 29 5.82 14.90 1.20
N PHE A 30 5.81 16.06 0.56
CA PHE A 30 6.96 16.96 0.48
C PHE A 30 6.85 18.07 1.53
N SER A 31 7.98 18.45 2.11
CA SER A 31 8.05 19.66 2.94
C SER A 31 7.87 20.93 2.11
N SER A 32 7.45 22.00 2.75
CA SER A 32 7.28 23.31 2.12
C SER A 32 8.59 23.91 1.57
N CYS A 33 9.71 23.53 2.14
CA CYS A 33 11.05 23.96 1.76
C CYS A 33 12.06 22.86 2.03
N GLU A 34 13.20 22.94 1.34
CA GLU A 34 14.34 22.05 1.60
C GLU A 34 14.90 22.26 3.01
N TYR A 35 15.42 21.20 3.60
CA TYR A 35 16.05 21.21 4.89
C TYR A 35 17.20 20.22 4.97
N ASP A 36 18.14 20.50 5.82
CA ASP A 36 19.29 19.65 6.11
C ASP A 36 19.07 18.83 7.38
N VAL A 37 19.59 17.61 7.40
CA VAL A 37 19.57 16.71 8.57
C VAL A 37 20.97 16.42 9.02
N TYR A 38 21.20 16.59 10.32
CA TYR A 38 22.47 16.34 10.96
C TYR A 38 22.35 15.23 12.03
N LEU A 39 23.41 14.45 12.15
CA LEU A 39 23.62 13.49 13.23
C LEU A 39 24.78 14.01 14.11
N GLY A 40 24.44 14.60 15.27
CA GLY A 40 25.38 15.47 15.97
C GLY A 40 25.69 16.72 15.15
N ASP A 41 26.96 16.91 14.80
CA ASP A 41 27.45 18.01 13.96
C ASP A 41 27.67 17.57 12.50
N GLU A 42 27.51 16.29 12.18
CA GLU A 42 27.70 15.74 10.83
C GLU A 42 26.47 15.91 9.96
N LEU A 43 26.61 16.52 8.78
CA LEU A 43 25.55 16.62 7.77
C LEU A 43 25.35 15.25 7.11
N VAL A 44 24.19 14.61 7.34
CA VAL A 44 23.88 13.26 6.82
C VAL A 44 22.87 13.27 5.66
N LEU A 45 21.96 14.24 5.61
CA LEU A 45 21.06 14.46 4.46
C LEU A 45 21.07 15.95 4.13
N LYS A 46 21.39 16.27 2.88
CA LYS A 46 21.39 17.62 2.36
C LYS A 46 20.17 17.88 1.48
N ASP A 47 19.61 19.09 1.58
CA ASP A 47 18.50 19.56 0.73
C ASP A 47 17.31 18.55 0.69
N ASN A 48 16.99 17.92 1.83
CA ASN A 48 15.91 16.95 1.91
C ASN A 48 14.54 17.65 1.72
N LYS A 49 13.64 16.98 0.99
CA LYS A 49 12.27 17.48 0.71
C LYS A 49 11.17 16.56 1.24
N LYS A 50 11.50 15.36 1.70
CA LYS A 50 10.49 14.39 2.17
C LYS A 50 10.05 14.71 3.58
N ASN A 51 8.75 14.57 3.86
CA ASN A 51 8.24 14.67 5.22
C ASN A 51 8.64 13.49 6.11
N VAL A 52 8.91 12.34 5.50
CA VAL A 52 9.36 11.14 6.20
C VAL A 52 10.74 10.77 5.66
N PHE A 53 11.68 10.55 6.57
CA PHE A 53 13.02 10.12 6.23
C PHE A 53 13.58 9.16 7.26
N THR A 54 14.43 8.25 6.83
CA THR A 54 15.09 7.27 7.69
C THR A 54 16.59 7.44 7.63
N LEU A 55 17.24 7.48 8.79
CA LEU A 55 18.69 7.40 8.93
C LEU A 55 19.08 5.94 9.14
N PHE A 56 20.03 5.47 8.34
CA PHE A 56 20.53 4.09 8.38
C PHE A 56 21.98 4.04 8.85
N ASN A 57 22.53 2.83 9.02
CA ASN A 57 23.89 2.58 9.43
C ASN A 57 24.25 3.18 10.80
N LEU A 58 23.26 3.32 11.67
CA LEU A 58 23.47 3.75 13.06
C LEU A 58 24.13 2.62 13.86
N THR A 59 24.95 3.01 14.84
CA THR A 59 25.58 2.04 15.75
C THR A 59 24.57 1.59 16.80
N PRO A 60 24.44 0.28 17.08
CA PRO A 60 23.58 -0.22 18.16
C PRO A 60 23.97 0.33 19.53
N ASN A 61 22.99 0.42 20.42
CA ASN A 61 23.12 0.91 21.81
C ASN A 61 23.77 2.30 21.94
N THR A 62 23.53 3.17 20.95
CA THR A 62 24.16 4.48 20.88
C THR A 62 23.09 5.58 20.91
N SER A 63 23.35 6.63 21.70
CA SER A 63 22.50 7.81 21.75
C SER A 63 22.93 8.82 20.70
N TYR A 64 21.96 9.36 19.97
CA TYR A 64 22.18 10.35 18.92
C TYR A 64 21.35 11.60 19.14
N MET A 65 21.91 12.72 18.83
CA MET A 65 21.21 13.98 18.61
C MET A 65 20.95 14.10 17.11
N VAL A 66 19.68 14.14 16.72
CA VAL A 66 19.28 14.38 15.33
C VAL A 66 18.75 15.80 15.24
N LYS A 67 19.33 16.60 14.38
CA LYS A 67 18.96 17.99 14.14
C LYS A 67 18.40 18.12 12.71
N VAL A 68 17.31 18.87 12.54
CA VAL A 68 16.82 19.33 11.25
C VAL A 68 16.90 20.84 11.21
N GLU A 69 17.39 21.42 10.10
CA GLU A 69 17.47 22.88 9.97
C GLU A 69 17.30 23.35 8.52
N ASN A 70 16.77 24.54 8.40
CA ASN A 70 16.80 25.36 7.18
C ASN A 70 16.83 26.84 7.55
N CYS A 71 16.56 27.75 6.58
CA CYS A 71 16.56 29.19 6.83
C CYS A 71 15.43 29.65 7.79
N GLU A 72 14.39 28.85 7.98
CA GLU A 72 13.19 29.22 8.75
C GLU A 72 13.17 28.58 10.14
N PHE A 73 13.68 27.35 10.29
CA PHE A 73 13.60 26.60 11.54
C PHE A 73 14.87 25.79 11.88
N VAL A 74 15.02 25.50 13.14
CA VAL A 74 15.94 24.51 13.72
C VAL A 74 15.20 23.74 14.81
N ASP A 75 15.27 22.41 14.76
CA ASP A 75 14.72 21.55 15.81
C ASP A 75 15.61 20.32 16.03
N VAL A 76 15.53 19.73 17.23
CA VAL A 76 16.40 18.64 17.67
C VAL A 76 15.60 17.56 18.39
N VAL A 77 15.85 16.31 18.02
CA VAL A 77 15.29 15.12 18.68
C VAL A 77 16.44 14.20 19.12
N TYR A 78 16.34 13.67 20.34
CA TYR A 78 17.28 12.68 20.86
C TYR A 78 16.70 11.28 20.74
N ILE A 79 17.48 10.34 20.25
CA ILE A 79 17.11 8.93 20.14
C ILE A 79 18.22 8.05 20.74
N LYS A 80 17.85 6.79 21.02
CA LYS A 80 18.82 5.75 21.37
C LYS A 80 18.46 4.48 20.62
N THR A 81 19.40 3.93 19.85
CA THR A 81 19.27 2.65 19.15
C THR A 81 19.25 1.48 20.14
N SER A 82 18.54 0.41 19.79
CA SER A 82 18.50 -0.83 20.58
C SER A 82 19.76 -1.67 20.37
N THR A 83 19.91 -2.73 21.17
CA THR A 83 21.02 -3.69 21.07
C THR A 83 20.49 -5.02 20.58
N PRO A 84 20.92 -5.57 19.43
CA PRO A 84 20.59 -6.93 19.04
C PRO A 84 21.31 -7.93 19.91
N SER A 85 20.77 -9.14 20.08
CA SER A 85 21.43 -10.21 20.81
C SER A 85 22.70 -10.69 20.06
N LYS A 86 22.60 -10.77 18.74
CA LYS A 86 23.72 -11.14 17.86
C LYS A 86 23.50 -10.65 16.43
N ILE A 87 24.59 -10.37 15.73
CA ILE A 87 24.59 -10.04 14.31
C ILE A 87 25.25 -11.20 13.55
N TYR A 88 24.52 -11.76 12.59
CA TYR A 88 24.97 -12.78 11.68
C TYR A 88 25.22 -12.15 10.32
N ASN A 89 26.46 -11.77 10.03
CA ASN A 89 26.86 -11.30 8.71
C ASN A 89 26.92 -12.50 7.75
N VAL A 90 26.14 -12.50 6.70
CA VAL A 90 26.06 -13.64 5.77
C VAL A 90 27.37 -13.99 5.11
N LEU A 91 28.28 -13.02 4.92
CA LEU A 91 29.59 -13.24 4.32
C LEU A 91 30.53 -14.03 5.25
N ASP A 92 30.35 -13.96 6.59
CA ASP A 92 31.11 -14.78 7.55
C ASP A 92 30.82 -16.28 7.43
N TYR A 93 29.74 -16.63 6.71
CA TYR A 93 29.28 -17.98 6.43
C TYR A 93 29.56 -18.42 4.99
N ASN A 94 30.42 -17.69 4.26
CA ASN A 94 30.77 -17.93 2.86
C ASN A 94 29.57 -17.97 1.89
N ILE A 95 28.52 -17.19 2.17
CA ILE A 95 27.36 -17.07 1.30
C ILE A 95 27.74 -16.18 0.12
N ASP A 96 27.58 -16.71 -1.12
CA ASP A 96 27.93 -16.00 -2.35
C ASP A 96 27.04 -14.78 -2.55
N ASN A 97 27.65 -13.62 -2.75
CA ASN A 97 26.98 -12.35 -3.02
C ASN A 97 27.19 -11.84 -4.46
N SER A 98 27.55 -12.72 -5.37
CA SER A 98 27.77 -12.37 -6.79
C SER A 98 26.48 -12.47 -7.65
N GLY A 99 25.43 -13.06 -7.13
CA GLY A 99 24.18 -13.32 -7.86
C GLY A 99 24.24 -14.51 -8.83
N LYS A 100 25.29 -15.32 -8.80
CA LYS A 100 25.49 -16.45 -9.72
C LYS A 100 25.09 -17.79 -9.13
N THR A 101 25.19 -17.92 -7.82
CA THR A 101 24.89 -19.15 -7.09
C THR A 101 23.62 -18.99 -6.28
N LEU A 102 22.74 -20.01 -6.33
CA LEU A 102 21.56 -20.05 -5.49
C LEU A 102 21.97 -20.28 -4.03
N VAL A 103 21.67 -19.32 -3.16
CA VAL A 103 22.15 -19.30 -1.76
C VAL A 103 21.05 -19.46 -0.72
N SER A 104 19.80 -19.71 -1.14
CA SER A 104 18.64 -19.78 -0.26
C SER A 104 18.80 -20.77 0.90
N SER A 105 19.33 -21.97 0.64
CA SER A 105 19.46 -23.01 1.67
C SER A 105 20.40 -22.58 2.79
N ALA A 106 21.54 -21.95 2.45
CA ALA A 106 22.50 -21.47 3.44
C ALA A 106 21.92 -20.30 4.27
N ILE A 107 21.20 -19.38 3.61
CA ILE A 107 20.52 -18.29 4.30
C ILE A 107 19.39 -18.84 5.20
N GLN A 108 18.61 -19.79 4.72
CA GLN A 108 17.53 -20.40 5.50
C GLN A 108 18.06 -21.15 6.74
N GLU A 109 19.17 -21.86 6.61
CA GLU A 109 19.84 -22.46 7.77
C GLU A 109 20.27 -21.42 8.79
N LEU A 110 20.81 -20.29 8.33
CA LEU A 110 21.21 -19.19 9.19
C LEU A 110 20.03 -18.57 9.91
N ILE A 111 18.92 -18.31 9.19
CA ILE A 111 17.64 -17.85 9.77
C ILE A 111 17.16 -18.83 10.84
N ASN A 112 17.16 -20.14 10.56
CA ASN A 112 16.69 -21.16 11.49
C ASN A 112 17.54 -21.24 12.77
N LYS A 113 18.86 -21.07 12.66
CA LYS A 113 19.83 -21.13 13.78
C LYS A 113 19.95 -19.83 14.56
N ALA A 114 19.53 -18.70 13.98
CA ALA A 114 19.69 -17.40 14.61
C ALA A 114 19.01 -17.34 15.98
N ASP A 115 19.65 -16.69 16.94
CA ASP A 115 19.10 -16.48 18.28
C ASP A 115 17.91 -15.49 18.24
N THR A 116 17.10 -15.47 19.28
CA THR A 116 16.05 -14.47 19.46
C THR A 116 16.64 -13.06 19.50
N ASP A 117 15.95 -12.07 18.93
CA ASP A 117 16.35 -10.66 18.86
C ASP A 117 17.70 -10.44 18.18
N SER A 118 18.03 -11.30 17.22
CA SER A 118 19.24 -11.21 16.41
C SER A 118 18.97 -10.59 15.02
N VAL A 119 20.06 -10.31 14.32
CA VAL A 119 20.03 -9.72 12.99
C VAL A 119 20.74 -10.63 11.99
N ILE A 120 20.09 -10.95 10.87
CA ILE A 120 20.75 -11.46 9.67
C ILE A 120 21.12 -10.25 8.83
N TYR A 121 22.40 -9.99 8.70
CA TYR A 121 22.96 -8.81 8.04
C TYR A 121 23.47 -9.18 6.65
N PHE A 122 22.94 -8.51 5.63
CA PHE A 122 23.33 -8.65 4.23
C PHE A 122 24.15 -7.44 3.80
N PRO A 123 25.47 -7.55 3.68
CA PRO A 123 26.30 -6.53 3.05
C PRO A 123 25.93 -6.35 1.57
N LYS A 124 26.43 -5.27 0.98
CA LYS A 124 26.34 -4.99 -0.45
C LYS A 124 26.66 -6.24 -1.30
N GLY A 125 25.83 -6.52 -2.29
CA GLY A 125 25.97 -7.65 -3.23
C GLY A 125 24.63 -8.14 -3.74
N ILE A 126 24.67 -9.13 -4.61
CA ILE A 126 23.48 -9.78 -5.18
C ILE A 126 23.39 -11.20 -4.64
N TYR A 127 22.30 -11.51 -3.98
CA TYR A 127 22.02 -12.82 -3.41
C TYR A 127 20.87 -13.46 -4.21
N LEU A 128 21.21 -14.44 -5.07
CA LEU A 128 20.19 -15.17 -5.85
C LEU A 128 19.49 -16.15 -4.92
N ILE A 129 18.17 -16.00 -4.76
CA ILE A 129 17.39 -16.77 -3.80
C ILE A 129 16.07 -17.30 -4.37
N THR A 130 15.62 -18.42 -3.82
CA THR A 130 14.21 -18.83 -3.76
C THR A 130 13.60 -18.31 -2.47
N PRO A 131 12.28 -18.49 -2.25
CA PRO A 131 11.60 -18.03 -1.03
C PRO A 131 12.33 -18.33 0.27
N LEU A 132 12.40 -17.33 1.14
CA LEU A 132 12.91 -17.43 2.50
C LEU A 132 11.74 -17.38 3.49
N PHE A 133 11.67 -18.36 4.38
CA PHE A 133 10.70 -18.40 5.48
C PHE A 133 11.32 -17.76 6.72
N VAL A 134 10.77 -16.65 7.14
CA VAL A 134 11.28 -15.93 8.31
C VAL A 134 10.63 -16.45 9.60
N LYS A 135 11.23 -16.10 10.74
CA LYS A 135 10.75 -16.51 12.06
C LYS A 135 10.53 -15.34 13.00
N SER A 136 9.88 -15.60 14.12
CA SER A 136 9.62 -14.62 15.17
C SER A 136 10.89 -14.06 15.82
N ASN A 137 10.82 -12.81 16.27
CA ASN A 137 11.89 -12.11 16.98
C ASN A 137 13.21 -12.09 16.17
N LEU A 138 13.12 -11.79 14.88
CA LEU A 138 14.26 -11.72 13.97
C LEU A 138 14.22 -10.42 13.19
N THR A 139 15.37 -9.84 12.94
CA THR A 139 15.55 -8.74 11.98
C THR A 139 16.39 -9.20 10.80
N ILE A 140 15.94 -8.92 9.59
CA ILE A 140 16.77 -8.94 8.38
C ILE A 140 17.16 -7.50 8.08
N TYR A 141 18.47 -7.24 7.97
CA TYR A 141 19.00 -5.94 7.59
C TYR A 141 19.70 -6.02 6.25
N LEU A 142 19.23 -5.23 5.29
CA LEU A 142 19.80 -5.12 3.96
C LEU A 142 20.60 -3.81 3.86
N GLU A 143 21.92 -3.91 3.76
CA GLU A 143 22.78 -2.75 3.51
C GLU A 143 22.42 -2.11 2.16
N LYS A 144 22.80 -0.86 1.98
CA LYS A 144 22.71 -0.19 0.68
C LYS A 144 23.39 -1.01 -0.41
N ASP A 145 22.74 -1.16 -1.56
CA ASP A 145 23.17 -2.01 -2.68
C ASP A 145 23.19 -3.54 -2.38
N ALA A 146 22.62 -4.01 -1.27
CA ALA A 146 22.30 -5.42 -1.08
C ALA A 146 21.00 -5.74 -1.83
N ILE A 147 21.01 -6.79 -2.66
CA ILE A 147 19.86 -7.20 -3.49
C ILE A 147 19.52 -8.66 -3.21
N LEU A 148 18.33 -8.94 -2.69
CA LEU A 148 17.75 -10.27 -2.69
C LEU A 148 17.04 -10.48 -4.01
N LEU A 149 17.68 -11.23 -4.92
CA LEU A 149 17.20 -11.44 -6.30
C LEU A 149 16.46 -12.76 -6.41
N GLY A 150 15.20 -12.72 -6.80
CA GLY A 150 14.35 -13.91 -7.00
C GLY A 150 14.84 -14.81 -8.15
N GLU A 151 14.85 -16.10 -7.90
CA GLU A 151 15.07 -17.14 -8.91
C GLU A 151 13.92 -17.11 -9.94
N ILE A 152 14.22 -17.27 -11.23
CA ILE A 152 13.21 -17.19 -12.30
C ILE A 152 12.48 -18.51 -12.57
N ASP A 153 13.03 -19.64 -12.14
CA ASP A 153 12.44 -20.97 -12.33
C ASP A 153 11.39 -21.22 -11.24
N ARG A 154 10.10 -21.17 -11.62
CA ARG A 154 8.98 -21.46 -10.70
C ARG A 154 9.04 -22.85 -10.07
N GLY A 155 9.66 -23.83 -10.73
CA GLY A 155 9.79 -25.19 -10.21
C GLY A 155 10.62 -25.29 -8.93
N LYS A 156 11.36 -24.22 -8.59
CA LYS A 156 12.15 -24.13 -7.35
C LYS A 156 11.41 -23.43 -6.20
N TYR A 157 10.20 -22.92 -6.44
CA TYR A 157 9.41 -22.23 -5.42
C TYR A 157 8.51 -23.23 -4.68
N PRO A 158 8.55 -23.28 -3.34
CA PRO A 158 7.60 -24.04 -2.55
C PRO A 158 6.17 -23.52 -2.78
N ILE A 159 5.18 -24.40 -2.64
CA ILE A 159 3.77 -24.05 -2.71
C ILE A 159 3.23 -23.96 -1.28
N ILE A 160 2.62 -22.83 -0.95
CA ILE A 160 1.82 -22.64 0.25
C ILE A 160 0.43 -23.21 -0.03
N PRO A 161 -0.09 -24.16 0.77
CA PRO A 161 -1.42 -24.70 0.57
C PRO A 161 -2.51 -23.66 0.86
N SER A 162 -3.72 -23.88 0.38
CA SER A 162 -4.86 -23.01 0.64
C SER A 162 -5.17 -22.85 2.12
N LEU A 163 -5.01 -23.93 2.90
CA LEU A 163 -5.20 -23.94 4.37
C LEU A 163 -3.95 -24.47 5.05
N ILE A 164 -3.65 -23.91 6.22
CA ILE A 164 -2.62 -24.36 7.16
C ILE A 164 -3.32 -24.48 8.52
N ASP A 165 -3.37 -25.69 9.09
CA ASP A 165 -4.06 -25.97 10.37
C ASP A 165 -5.49 -25.39 10.42
N ASP A 166 -6.29 -25.65 9.37
CA ASP A 166 -7.65 -25.18 9.15
C ASP A 166 -7.82 -23.63 9.02
N ALA A 167 -6.75 -22.88 9.03
CA ALA A 167 -6.76 -21.45 8.82
C ALA A 167 -6.28 -21.07 7.39
N PRO A 168 -6.65 -19.88 6.86
CA PRO A 168 -6.21 -19.44 5.56
C PRO A 168 -4.68 -19.46 5.42
N GLY A 169 -4.18 -20.23 4.44
CA GLY A 169 -2.77 -20.38 4.12
C GLY A 169 -2.36 -19.46 2.97
N GLY A 170 -2.32 -19.98 1.74
CA GLY A 170 -2.15 -19.17 0.54
C GLY A 170 -3.43 -18.42 0.16
N SER A 171 -3.30 -17.36 -0.63
CA SER A 171 -4.42 -16.54 -1.08
C SER A 171 -4.27 -16.14 -2.53
N TRP A 172 -5.39 -16.04 -3.24
CA TRP A 172 -5.47 -15.44 -4.57
C TRP A 172 -6.80 -14.72 -4.75
N GLU A 173 -6.73 -13.42 -5.07
CA GLU A 173 -7.90 -12.58 -5.35
C GLU A 173 -9.05 -12.79 -4.36
N GLY A 174 -8.74 -12.76 -3.05
CA GLY A 174 -9.73 -12.78 -1.97
C GLY A 174 -10.28 -14.14 -1.59
N VAL A 175 -9.68 -15.23 -2.03
CA VAL A 175 -10.02 -16.60 -1.59
C VAL A 175 -8.77 -17.35 -1.15
N SER A 176 -8.93 -18.25 -0.18
CA SER A 176 -7.87 -19.18 0.18
C SER A 176 -7.58 -20.10 -1.01
N ALA A 177 -6.36 -20.06 -1.52
CA ALA A 177 -5.94 -20.81 -2.68
C ALA A 177 -4.45 -21.16 -2.59
N PRO A 178 -3.98 -22.27 -3.21
CA PRO A 178 -2.56 -22.55 -3.24
C PRO A 178 -1.82 -21.48 -4.05
N ASN A 179 -0.75 -20.93 -3.49
CA ASN A 179 0.12 -20.01 -4.23
C ASN A 179 1.60 -20.34 -3.96
N TYR A 180 2.46 -19.93 -4.88
CA TYR A 180 3.89 -20.05 -4.66
C TYR A 180 4.33 -19.15 -3.52
N ALA A 181 5.26 -19.62 -2.70
CA ALA A 181 5.82 -18.84 -1.61
C ALA A 181 6.53 -17.59 -2.12
N SER A 182 6.51 -16.53 -1.36
CA SER A 182 7.08 -15.21 -1.67
C SER A 182 8.57 -15.14 -1.30
N ILE A 183 9.31 -14.23 -1.92
CA ILE A 183 10.73 -14.00 -1.63
C ILE A 183 10.97 -13.90 -0.12
N ILE A 184 10.13 -13.14 0.57
CA ILE A 184 10.04 -13.11 2.03
C ILE A 184 8.67 -13.62 2.43
N THR A 185 8.63 -14.75 3.13
CA THR A 185 7.40 -15.42 3.60
C THR A 185 7.39 -15.48 5.12
N ALA A 186 6.43 -14.77 5.73
CA ALA A 186 6.17 -14.77 7.16
C ALA A 186 4.81 -15.43 7.44
N ILE A 187 4.80 -16.62 8.05
CA ILE A 187 3.57 -17.33 8.42
C ILE A 187 3.63 -17.64 9.92
N ASN A 188 2.61 -17.22 10.67
CA ASN A 188 2.55 -17.36 12.13
C ASN A 188 3.74 -16.69 12.86
N VAL A 189 4.24 -15.57 12.32
CA VAL A 189 5.42 -14.86 12.82
C VAL A 189 4.99 -13.71 13.74
N ARG A 190 5.72 -13.52 14.83
CA ARG A 190 5.54 -12.40 15.76
C ARG A 190 6.85 -11.64 15.93
N SER A 191 6.78 -10.31 15.83
CA SER A 191 7.95 -9.44 16.00
C SER A 191 9.06 -9.73 14.98
N PHE A 192 8.79 -9.45 13.73
CA PHE A 192 9.78 -9.53 12.65
C PHE A 192 10.00 -8.16 12.02
N SER A 193 11.24 -7.85 11.68
CA SER A 193 11.59 -6.62 10.97
C SER A 193 12.44 -6.90 9.74
N LEU A 194 12.10 -6.25 8.62
CA LEU A 194 12.93 -6.15 7.42
C LEU A 194 13.30 -4.68 7.24
N VAL A 195 14.57 -4.35 7.41
CA VAL A 195 15.03 -2.96 7.51
C VAL A 195 16.27 -2.74 6.64
N GLY A 196 16.43 -1.55 6.08
CA GLY A 196 17.64 -1.16 5.38
C GLY A 196 17.38 -0.38 4.10
N GLU A 197 18.44 -0.16 3.33
CA GLU A 197 18.42 0.56 2.04
C GLU A 197 18.54 -0.40 0.84
N GLY A 198 18.51 -1.71 1.09
CA GLY A 198 18.65 -2.73 0.06
C GLY A 198 17.36 -2.98 -0.72
N VAL A 199 17.40 -3.97 -1.59
CA VAL A 199 16.36 -4.27 -2.57
C VAL A 199 15.86 -5.71 -2.43
N ILE A 200 14.54 -5.89 -2.45
CA ILE A 200 13.86 -7.15 -2.74
C ILE A 200 13.45 -7.07 -4.22
N ASP A 201 13.97 -7.94 -5.05
CA ASP A 201 13.69 -7.97 -6.48
C ASP A 201 13.06 -9.32 -6.86
N GLY A 202 11.77 -9.33 -7.15
CA GLY A 202 11.03 -10.52 -7.54
C GLY A 202 11.45 -11.08 -8.90
N ASN A 203 12.19 -10.27 -9.70
CA ASN A 203 12.77 -10.69 -10.99
C ASN A 203 11.75 -11.22 -12.00
N ALA A 204 10.46 -10.83 -11.84
CA ALA A 204 9.38 -11.40 -12.63
C ALA A 204 9.47 -11.05 -14.10
N GLN A 205 10.03 -9.90 -14.47
CA GLN A 205 10.23 -9.48 -15.86
C GLN A 205 11.16 -10.40 -16.66
N ASN A 206 12.03 -11.17 -15.98
CA ASN A 206 12.94 -12.13 -16.59
C ASN A 206 12.44 -13.57 -16.51
N SER A 207 11.23 -13.78 -15.96
CA SER A 207 10.60 -15.08 -15.73
C SER A 207 9.38 -15.29 -16.63
N ASP A 208 8.65 -16.37 -16.40
CA ASP A 208 7.37 -16.63 -17.06
C ASP A 208 6.14 -16.25 -16.19
N TRP A 209 6.34 -15.55 -15.06
CA TRP A 209 5.26 -15.21 -14.13
C TRP A 209 4.14 -14.39 -14.77
N TRP A 210 4.47 -13.46 -15.66
CA TRP A 210 3.50 -12.58 -16.32
C TRP A 210 2.86 -13.19 -17.56
N ILE A 211 3.38 -14.35 -18.05
CA ILE A 211 2.82 -15.05 -19.20
C ILE A 211 1.57 -15.82 -18.76
N ASN A 212 0.43 -15.59 -19.43
CA ASN A 212 -0.86 -16.20 -19.09
C ASN A 212 -1.21 -16.03 -17.59
N HIS A 213 -1.04 -14.84 -17.08
CA HIS A 213 -1.14 -14.49 -15.66
C HIS A 213 -2.49 -14.81 -14.99
N LYS A 214 -3.56 -15.03 -15.76
CA LYS A 214 -4.90 -15.45 -15.29
C LYS A 214 -5.09 -16.98 -15.21
N VAL A 215 -4.06 -17.75 -15.51
CA VAL A 215 -4.10 -19.21 -15.49
C VAL A 215 -3.21 -19.75 -14.38
N MET A 216 -3.81 -20.49 -13.44
CA MET A 216 -3.06 -21.17 -12.40
C MET A 216 -2.17 -22.26 -13.02
N ARG A 217 -0.88 -22.23 -12.73
CA ARG A 217 0.12 -23.20 -13.21
C ARG A 217 0.85 -23.83 -12.02
N GLY A 218 0.30 -24.93 -11.52
CA GLY A 218 0.71 -25.59 -10.26
C GLY A 218 0.09 -24.90 -9.06
N ALA A 219 0.38 -23.63 -8.87
CA ALA A 219 -0.22 -22.73 -7.89
C ALA A 219 -0.37 -21.32 -8.50
N TRP A 220 -0.99 -20.40 -7.79
CA TRP A 220 -1.02 -18.99 -8.15
C TRP A 220 0.34 -18.32 -7.96
N ARG A 221 0.54 -17.19 -8.65
CA ARG A 221 1.79 -16.42 -8.62
C ARG A 221 2.16 -15.95 -7.21
N PRO A 222 3.46 -15.91 -6.86
CA PRO A 222 3.89 -15.39 -5.57
C PRO A 222 3.75 -13.87 -5.50
N HIS A 223 3.80 -13.36 -4.29
CA HIS A 223 4.11 -11.96 -3.97
C HIS A 223 5.63 -11.81 -3.78
N ASP A 224 6.14 -10.59 -3.58
CA ASP A 224 7.52 -10.43 -3.10
C ASP A 224 7.59 -10.61 -1.58
N ILE A 225 6.62 -10.02 -0.85
CA ILE A 225 6.52 -10.18 0.60
C ILE A 225 5.11 -10.65 0.96
N PHE A 226 5.02 -11.81 1.59
CA PHE A 226 3.77 -12.38 2.11
C PHE A 226 3.81 -12.51 3.63
N ILE A 227 2.82 -11.92 4.30
CA ILE A 227 2.74 -11.87 5.76
C ILE A 227 1.40 -12.44 6.18
N ASN A 228 1.36 -13.69 6.61
CA ASN A 228 0.12 -14.38 6.95
C ASN A 228 0.05 -14.73 8.45
N GLN A 229 -1.11 -14.46 9.08
CA GLN A 229 -1.41 -14.76 10.49
C GLN A 229 -0.30 -14.29 11.46
N SER A 230 0.30 -13.15 11.13
CA SER A 230 1.47 -12.61 11.81
C SER A 230 1.16 -11.28 12.49
N SER A 231 1.99 -10.88 13.44
CA SER A 231 1.80 -9.62 14.17
C SER A 231 3.10 -8.94 14.56
N ASN A 232 3.06 -7.61 14.72
CA ASN A 232 4.20 -6.76 15.03
C ASN A 232 5.28 -6.91 13.95
N ILE A 233 4.93 -6.61 12.71
CA ILE A 233 5.81 -6.70 11.55
C ILE A 233 6.18 -5.31 11.07
N ASP A 234 7.48 -5.06 10.91
CA ASP A 234 8.02 -3.79 10.41
C ASP A 234 8.79 -4.01 9.11
N ILE A 235 8.41 -3.30 8.06
CA ILE A 235 9.15 -3.23 6.81
C ILE A 235 9.55 -1.78 6.60
N ILE A 236 10.87 -1.48 6.60
CA ILE A 236 11.35 -0.09 6.68
C ILE A 236 12.51 0.14 5.71
N GLY A 237 12.37 1.14 4.85
CA GLY A 237 13.42 1.71 4.01
C GLY A 237 13.73 0.97 2.72
N VAL A 238 13.43 -0.31 2.65
CA VAL A 238 13.79 -1.15 1.50
C VAL A 238 13.02 -0.77 0.22
N THR A 239 13.64 -1.05 -0.91
CA THR A 239 12.97 -1.05 -2.22
C THR A 239 12.45 -2.45 -2.51
N VAL A 240 11.17 -2.55 -2.93
CA VAL A 240 10.56 -3.82 -3.37
C VAL A 240 10.10 -3.65 -4.81
N ARG A 241 10.55 -4.52 -5.71
CA ARG A 241 10.30 -4.33 -7.12
C ARG A 241 10.16 -5.62 -7.94
N ASN A 242 9.57 -5.48 -9.12
CA ASN A 242 9.45 -6.56 -10.12
C ASN A 242 8.72 -7.79 -9.60
N SER A 243 7.68 -7.59 -8.81
CA SER A 243 6.89 -8.68 -8.24
C SER A 243 6.15 -9.49 -9.33
N ALA A 244 5.93 -10.75 -9.05
CA ALA A 244 5.14 -11.62 -9.93
C ALA A 244 3.63 -11.30 -9.86
N SER A 245 3.15 -10.76 -8.75
CA SER A 245 1.76 -10.27 -8.53
C SER A 245 1.76 -9.16 -7.48
N TRP A 246 0.74 -9.02 -6.63
CA TRP A 246 0.69 -8.04 -5.53
C TRP A 246 2.01 -8.01 -4.77
N THR A 247 2.62 -6.83 -4.66
CA THR A 247 4.01 -6.73 -4.22
C THR A 247 4.17 -7.08 -2.74
N ILE A 248 3.39 -6.46 -1.86
CA ILE A 248 3.37 -6.75 -0.42
C ILE A 248 1.93 -7.13 -0.04
N HIS A 249 1.74 -8.37 0.38
CA HIS A 249 0.43 -8.89 0.75
C HIS A 249 0.38 -9.33 2.22
N PRO A 250 -0.04 -8.46 3.14
CA PRO A 250 -0.42 -8.84 4.49
C PRO A 250 -1.80 -9.52 4.48
N TYR A 251 -1.89 -10.69 5.11
CA TYR A 251 -3.08 -11.53 5.11
C TYR A 251 -3.38 -12.02 6.52
N TYR A 252 -4.58 -11.80 7.02
CA TYR A 252 -5.01 -12.16 8.39
C TYR A 252 -4.05 -11.70 9.51
N SER A 253 -3.36 -10.61 9.33
CA SER A 253 -2.29 -10.11 10.19
C SER A 253 -2.65 -8.83 10.94
N SER A 254 -1.83 -8.40 11.90
CA SER A 254 -2.10 -7.19 12.67
C SER A 254 -0.84 -6.49 13.16
N HIS A 255 -0.97 -5.19 13.53
CA HIS A 255 0.14 -4.37 14.01
C HIS A 255 1.28 -4.34 12.99
N LEU A 256 0.98 -3.86 11.79
CA LEU A 256 1.88 -3.84 10.65
C LEU A 256 2.33 -2.41 10.36
N ARG A 257 3.62 -2.23 10.11
CA ARG A 257 4.19 -0.94 9.74
C ARG A 257 5.01 -1.05 8.46
N PHE A 258 4.62 -0.29 7.44
CA PHE A 258 5.31 -0.14 6.16
C PHE A 258 5.78 1.30 6.08
N ILE A 259 7.08 1.54 6.26
CA ILE A 259 7.60 2.88 6.49
C ILE A 259 8.74 3.20 5.53
N ASP A 260 8.66 4.37 4.86
CA ASP A 260 9.70 4.93 3.98
C ASP A 260 10.19 3.96 2.89
N LEU A 261 9.28 3.12 2.37
CA LEU A 261 9.56 2.16 1.31
C LEU A 261 9.55 2.82 -0.07
N THR A 262 10.19 2.17 -1.02
CA THR A 262 9.97 2.39 -2.45
C THR A 262 9.43 1.12 -3.07
N ILE A 263 8.28 1.20 -3.76
CA ILE A 263 7.65 0.07 -4.46
C ILE A 263 7.59 0.41 -5.94
N GLU A 264 8.17 -0.46 -6.77
CA GLU A 264 8.32 -0.22 -8.20
C GLU A 264 7.91 -1.44 -9.02
N ALA A 265 7.09 -1.22 -10.03
CA ALA A 265 6.73 -2.21 -11.02
C ALA A 265 6.58 -1.54 -12.40
N ASP A 266 6.81 -2.29 -13.47
CA ASP A 266 6.53 -1.82 -14.82
C ASP A 266 5.03 -1.52 -14.96
N LYS A 267 4.68 -0.39 -15.59
CA LYS A 267 3.29 0.05 -15.77
C LYS A 267 2.41 -0.98 -16.50
N SER A 268 2.99 -1.86 -17.31
CA SER A 268 2.31 -2.92 -18.05
C SER A 268 2.27 -4.25 -17.30
N SER A 269 2.90 -4.36 -16.14
CA SER A 269 2.97 -5.61 -15.38
C SER A 269 1.61 -5.96 -14.75
N PRO A 270 1.16 -7.23 -14.86
CA PRO A 270 -0.18 -7.60 -14.45
C PRO A 270 -0.31 -7.83 -12.94
N ASN A 271 -1.29 -7.19 -12.31
CA ASN A 271 -1.61 -7.32 -10.88
C ASN A 271 -0.44 -7.00 -9.95
N THR A 272 0.38 -6.03 -10.30
CA THR A 272 1.49 -5.58 -9.45
C THR A 272 1.05 -4.39 -8.59
N ASP A 273 0.00 -4.63 -7.81
CA ASP A 273 -0.44 -3.74 -6.75
C ASP A 273 0.71 -3.56 -5.73
N GLY A 274 0.76 -2.42 -5.06
CA GLY A 274 1.87 -2.12 -4.14
C GLY A 274 1.73 -2.79 -2.78
N ILE A 275 0.74 -2.38 -1.97
CA ILE A 275 0.47 -2.97 -0.64
C ILE A 275 -1.00 -3.30 -0.54
N ASP A 276 -1.32 -4.57 -0.31
CA ASP A 276 -2.67 -5.11 -0.27
C ASP A 276 -3.02 -5.70 1.10
N PRO A 277 -3.36 -4.88 2.12
CA PRO A 277 -3.79 -5.40 3.41
C PRO A 277 -5.13 -6.12 3.25
N GLU A 278 -5.16 -7.43 3.48
CA GLU A 278 -6.36 -8.26 3.39
C GLU A 278 -6.68 -8.90 4.74
N SER A 279 -7.87 -8.61 5.29
CA SER A 279 -8.30 -9.11 6.60
C SER A 279 -7.29 -8.78 7.72
N CYS A 280 -6.80 -7.53 7.72
CA CYS A 280 -5.76 -7.04 8.63
C CYS A 280 -6.31 -6.00 9.61
N ASP A 281 -5.65 -5.85 10.76
CA ASP A 281 -5.99 -4.85 11.76
C ASP A 281 -4.75 -4.05 12.18
N ASN A 282 -4.93 -2.76 12.44
CA ASN A 282 -3.87 -1.87 12.90
C ASN A 282 -2.67 -1.84 11.92
N VAL A 283 -2.89 -1.21 10.76
CA VAL A 283 -1.92 -1.09 9.67
C VAL A 283 -1.48 0.36 9.50
N LEU A 284 -0.19 0.62 9.55
CA LEU A 284 0.41 1.92 9.23
C LEU A 284 1.21 1.84 7.93
N ILE A 285 0.87 2.69 6.97
CA ILE A 285 1.63 2.92 5.74
C ILE A 285 2.08 4.38 5.75
N LEU A 286 3.38 4.61 5.91
CA LEU A 286 3.94 5.94 6.18
C LEU A 286 5.15 6.24 5.28
N GLY A 287 5.09 7.33 4.52
CA GLY A 287 6.23 7.81 3.72
C GLY A 287 6.57 6.94 2.52
N VAL A 288 5.70 6.01 2.13
CA VAL A 288 5.95 5.07 1.03
C VAL A 288 5.78 5.75 -0.33
N LYS A 289 6.72 5.47 -1.24
CA LYS A 289 6.66 5.88 -2.64
C LYS A 289 6.25 4.70 -3.51
N PHE A 290 5.20 4.88 -4.30
CA PHE A 290 4.66 3.88 -5.22
C PHE A 290 4.83 4.32 -6.66
N ASN A 291 5.23 3.37 -7.53
CA ASN A 291 5.05 3.37 -8.97
C ASN A 291 4.67 1.94 -9.37
N THR A 292 3.39 1.69 -9.68
CA THR A 292 2.85 0.33 -9.80
C THR A 292 2.21 0.08 -11.18
N GLY A 293 2.10 -1.19 -11.55
CA GLY A 293 1.38 -1.60 -12.75
C GLY A 293 -0.13 -1.78 -12.52
N ASP A 294 -0.58 -1.87 -11.26
CA ASP A 294 -1.99 -1.90 -10.86
C ASP A 294 -2.22 -0.90 -9.71
N ASP A 295 -3.06 -1.16 -8.71
CA ASP A 295 -3.36 -0.22 -7.63
C ASP A 295 -2.13 0.02 -6.71
N CYS A 296 -1.90 1.25 -6.24
CA CYS A 296 -0.80 1.54 -5.30
C CYS A 296 -1.04 0.90 -3.93
N ILE A 297 -2.24 1.08 -3.38
CA ILE A 297 -2.70 0.44 -2.15
C ILE A 297 -4.11 -0.09 -2.41
N ALA A 298 -4.32 -1.39 -2.21
CA ALA A 298 -5.64 -2.00 -2.33
C ALA A 298 -6.04 -2.70 -1.03
N ILE A 299 -6.92 -2.06 -0.25
CA ILE A 299 -7.43 -2.59 1.02
C ILE A 299 -8.51 -3.62 0.72
N LYS A 300 -8.35 -4.84 1.25
CA LYS A 300 -9.17 -6.00 0.94
C LYS A 300 -9.64 -6.71 2.22
N SER A 301 -10.66 -7.57 2.10
CA SER A 301 -11.14 -8.45 3.18
C SER A 301 -11.86 -9.69 2.64
N GLY A 302 -11.28 -10.30 1.63
CA GLY A 302 -11.78 -11.54 1.04
C GLY A 302 -13.03 -11.42 0.18
N LYS A 303 -13.36 -12.51 -0.51
CA LYS A 303 -14.62 -12.72 -1.23
C LYS A 303 -15.66 -13.40 -0.34
N ILE A 304 -16.90 -13.54 -0.83
CA ILE A 304 -18.05 -14.04 -0.06
C ILE A 304 -17.81 -15.47 0.48
N GLU A 305 -16.98 -16.26 -0.19
CA GLU A 305 -16.60 -17.60 0.21
C GLU A 305 -15.86 -17.63 1.55
N MET A 306 -15.18 -16.54 1.90
CA MET A 306 -14.42 -16.41 3.15
C MET A 306 -15.30 -16.03 4.34
N VAL A 307 -16.49 -15.48 4.10
CA VAL A 307 -17.35 -14.91 5.16
C VAL A 307 -17.83 -15.97 6.15
N LYS A 308 -18.11 -17.18 5.69
CA LYS A 308 -18.67 -18.23 6.54
C LYS A 308 -17.69 -18.74 7.58
N ASP A 309 -16.49 -19.12 7.16
CA ASP A 309 -15.54 -19.89 8.00
C ASP A 309 -14.32 -19.05 8.41
N HIS A 310 -14.04 -17.95 7.71
CA HIS A 310 -12.84 -17.13 7.89
C HIS A 310 -13.14 -15.64 7.95
N TYR A 311 -14.30 -15.26 8.49
CA TYR A 311 -14.69 -13.86 8.59
C TYR A 311 -13.70 -13.03 9.38
N LYS A 312 -13.11 -12.04 8.74
CA LYS A 312 -12.27 -11.02 9.37
C LYS A 312 -12.26 -9.75 8.52
N PRO A 313 -12.76 -8.62 9.00
CA PRO A 313 -12.67 -7.35 8.29
C PRO A 313 -11.24 -6.81 8.29
N THR A 314 -10.99 -5.83 7.45
CA THR A 314 -9.80 -4.97 7.57
C THR A 314 -10.18 -3.69 8.28
N THR A 315 -9.47 -3.37 9.38
CA THR A 315 -9.80 -2.25 10.26
C THR A 315 -8.58 -1.45 10.69
N ASN A 316 -8.79 -0.20 11.13
CA ASN A 316 -7.74 0.64 11.72
C ASN A 316 -6.52 0.82 10.78
N VAL A 317 -6.77 1.26 9.54
CA VAL A 317 -5.70 1.51 8.56
C VAL A 317 -5.36 3.00 8.50
N ILE A 318 -4.09 3.32 8.69
CA ILE A 318 -3.56 4.68 8.59
C ILE A 318 -2.58 4.76 7.43
N ILE A 319 -2.87 5.60 6.44
CA ILE A 319 -2.02 5.89 5.29
C ILE A 319 -1.64 7.36 5.36
N ARG A 320 -0.34 7.66 5.46
CA ARG A 320 0.09 9.03 5.67
C ARG A 320 1.41 9.36 4.99
N ASN A 321 1.52 10.58 4.46
CA ASN A 321 2.73 11.07 3.80
C ASN A 321 3.25 10.13 2.70
N CYS A 322 2.34 9.52 1.90
CA CYS A 322 2.70 8.63 0.80
C CYS A 322 2.65 9.35 -0.55
N TYR A 323 3.49 8.92 -1.48
CA TYR A 323 3.49 9.36 -2.87
C TYR A 323 2.98 8.22 -3.76
N MET A 324 1.86 8.42 -4.44
CA MET A 324 1.25 7.47 -5.37
C MET A 324 1.49 7.98 -6.80
N GLY A 325 2.54 7.45 -7.45
CA GLY A 325 2.86 7.73 -8.85
C GLY A 325 2.34 6.63 -9.74
N ASP A 326 1.73 7.00 -10.85
CA ASP A 326 1.11 6.07 -11.79
C ASP A 326 0.05 5.13 -11.12
N GLY A 327 -0.19 3.92 -11.67
CA GLY A 327 -1.13 2.94 -11.12
C GLY A 327 -2.59 3.17 -11.49
N HIS A 328 -3.39 2.10 -11.38
CA HIS A 328 -4.83 2.12 -11.69
C HIS A 328 -5.67 2.82 -10.62
N GLY A 329 -5.16 2.86 -9.39
CA GLY A 329 -5.76 3.58 -8.28
C GLY A 329 -4.74 3.89 -7.20
N GLY A 330 -4.83 5.06 -6.57
CA GLY A 330 -3.92 5.44 -5.49
C GLY A 330 -4.27 4.73 -4.18
N VAL A 331 -5.47 4.95 -3.64
CA VAL A 331 -6.00 4.21 -2.50
C VAL A 331 -7.34 3.59 -2.90
N VAL A 332 -7.38 2.26 -2.89
CA VAL A 332 -8.48 1.45 -3.42
C VAL A 332 -9.06 0.55 -2.33
N PHE A 333 -10.38 0.40 -2.34
CA PHE A 333 -11.13 -0.48 -1.46
C PHE A 333 -11.77 -1.59 -2.31
N GLY A 334 -11.33 -2.82 -2.06
CA GLY A 334 -11.79 -3.98 -2.83
C GLY A 334 -10.97 -4.22 -4.12
N SER A 335 -11.53 -5.05 -5.04
CA SER A 335 -12.91 -5.57 -5.09
C SER A 335 -13.24 -6.66 -4.04
N GLU A 336 -12.25 -7.33 -3.48
CA GLU A 336 -12.36 -8.37 -2.45
C GLU A 336 -12.61 -7.70 -1.09
N ALA A 337 -13.87 -7.39 -0.77
CA ALA A 337 -14.25 -6.66 0.46
C ALA A 337 -15.47 -7.27 1.15
N SER A 338 -15.65 -8.60 1.05
CA SER A 338 -16.86 -9.27 1.55
C SER A 338 -16.93 -9.38 3.07
N CYS A 339 -15.79 -9.29 3.77
CA CYS A 339 -15.78 -9.25 5.24
C CYS A 339 -15.82 -7.82 5.81
N GLY A 340 -15.82 -6.79 4.96
CA GLY A 340 -15.91 -5.39 5.38
C GLY A 340 -14.55 -4.68 5.54
N ILE A 341 -14.58 -3.35 5.41
CA ILE A 341 -13.43 -2.47 5.61
C ILE A 341 -13.91 -1.25 6.40
N GLU A 342 -13.29 -0.99 7.55
CA GLU A 342 -13.74 0.06 8.46
C GLU A 342 -12.58 0.86 9.03
N ASP A 343 -12.83 2.13 9.39
CA ASP A 343 -11.89 3.00 10.10
C ASP A 343 -10.57 3.18 9.36
N VAL A 344 -10.67 3.73 8.13
CA VAL A 344 -9.51 4.03 7.28
C VAL A 344 -9.26 5.53 7.21
N SER A 345 -8.05 5.95 7.55
CA SER A 345 -7.61 7.35 7.50
C SER A 345 -6.46 7.51 6.51
N VAL A 346 -6.65 8.39 5.53
CA VAL A 346 -5.63 8.75 4.53
C VAL A 346 -5.33 10.24 4.67
N SER A 347 -4.07 10.60 4.89
CA SER A 347 -3.73 12.00 5.08
C SER A 347 -2.36 12.38 4.54
N LYS A 348 -2.24 13.65 4.12
CA LYS A 348 -0.96 14.21 3.66
C LYS A 348 -0.31 13.41 2.54
N CYS A 349 -1.12 12.86 1.64
CA CYS A 349 -0.66 12.05 0.51
C CYS A 349 -0.66 12.86 -0.80
N TYR A 350 0.32 12.57 -1.64
CA TYR A 350 0.51 13.16 -2.95
C TYR A 350 0.25 12.11 -4.03
N PHE A 351 -0.70 12.37 -4.92
CA PHE A 351 -1.04 11.49 -6.05
C PHE A 351 -0.59 12.17 -7.35
N ASP A 352 0.08 11.42 -8.22
CA ASP A 352 0.60 11.95 -9.48
C ASP A 352 0.39 10.95 -10.62
N GLY A 353 -0.56 11.27 -11.49
CA GLY A 353 -0.82 10.49 -12.71
C GLY A 353 -1.56 9.17 -12.53
N THR A 354 -2.11 8.86 -11.35
CA THR A 354 -2.95 7.65 -11.17
C THR A 354 -4.24 7.75 -11.98
N ASP A 355 -4.79 6.62 -12.44
CA ASP A 355 -6.08 6.62 -13.15
C ASP A 355 -7.23 7.07 -12.24
N ARG A 356 -7.20 6.69 -10.95
CA ARG A 356 -8.12 7.15 -9.90
C ARG A 356 -7.33 7.49 -8.64
N GLY A 357 -7.71 8.57 -7.97
CA GLY A 357 -7.12 8.91 -6.68
C GLY A 357 -7.65 8.01 -5.57
N PHE A 358 -8.93 8.18 -5.22
CA PHE A 358 -9.70 7.30 -4.36
C PHE A 358 -10.60 6.40 -5.19
N ARG A 359 -10.72 5.12 -4.82
CA ARG A 359 -11.56 4.17 -5.57
C ARG A 359 -12.21 3.14 -4.67
N ILE A 360 -13.53 2.95 -4.78
CA ILE A 360 -14.24 1.77 -4.25
C ILE A 360 -14.69 0.89 -5.41
N LYS A 361 -14.37 -0.41 -5.32
CA LYS A 361 -14.79 -1.45 -6.24
C LYS A 361 -15.66 -2.46 -5.49
N THR A 362 -16.99 -2.34 -5.56
CA THR A 362 -17.91 -3.31 -4.97
C THR A 362 -19.13 -3.58 -5.87
N ARG A 363 -19.95 -4.54 -5.52
CA ARG A 363 -21.10 -4.94 -6.32
C ARG A 363 -22.06 -5.85 -5.55
N ARG A 364 -23.28 -6.03 -6.05
CA ARG A 364 -24.17 -7.12 -5.61
C ARG A 364 -23.41 -8.45 -5.67
N GLY A 365 -23.65 -9.32 -4.71
CA GLY A 365 -22.94 -10.59 -4.57
C GLY A 365 -21.73 -10.56 -3.63
N ARG A 366 -21.33 -9.38 -3.14
CA ARG A 366 -20.23 -9.27 -2.13
C ARG A 366 -20.70 -9.67 -0.72
N GLY A 367 -22.00 -9.61 -0.45
CA GLY A 367 -22.58 -10.04 0.84
C GLY A 367 -22.98 -8.89 1.76
N ASP A 368 -23.81 -9.18 2.74
CA ASP A 368 -24.28 -8.23 3.77
C ASP A 368 -23.20 -7.86 4.80
N LYS A 369 -22.12 -8.60 4.84
CA LYS A 369 -20.91 -8.28 5.64
C LYS A 369 -19.92 -7.39 4.89
N ALA A 370 -20.12 -7.18 3.59
CA ALA A 370 -19.34 -6.24 2.78
C ALA A 370 -19.72 -4.80 3.11
N ILE A 371 -19.34 -4.36 4.30
CA ILE A 371 -19.59 -3.01 4.82
C ILE A 371 -18.33 -2.19 4.69
N ILE A 372 -18.37 -1.08 3.94
CA ILE A 372 -17.26 -0.14 3.86
C ILE A 372 -17.73 1.19 4.45
N LYS A 373 -17.11 1.63 5.56
CA LYS A 373 -17.54 2.84 6.28
C LYS A 373 -16.40 3.51 7.05
N ASN A 374 -16.64 4.71 7.54
CA ASN A 374 -15.70 5.49 8.34
C ASN A 374 -14.37 5.70 7.59
N VAL A 375 -14.46 6.24 6.37
CA VAL A 375 -13.31 6.52 5.52
C VAL A 375 -13.06 8.01 5.47
N PHE A 376 -11.85 8.43 5.83
CA PHE A 376 -11.45 9.83 5.93
C PHE A 376 -10.24 10.10 5.04
N PHE A 377 -10.36 11.11 4.18
CA PHE A 377 -9.27 11.66 3.39
C PHE A 377 -9.08 13.12 3.79
N ASP A 378 -7.90 13.47 4.28
CA ASP A 378 -7.60 14.83 4.73
C ASP A 378 -6.24 15.30 4.24
N ASN A 379 -6.18 16.52 3.75
CA ASN A 379 -4.96 17.15 3.28
C ASN A 379 -4.28 16.33 2.14
N ILE A 380 -4.97 16.23 1.02
CA ILE A 380 -4.58 15.43 -0.15
C ILE A 380 -4.28 16.35 -1.34
N TYR A 381 -3.17 16.07 -2.01
CA TYR A 381 -2.83 16.71 -3.28
C TYR A 381 -2.85 15.67 -4.41
N MET A 382 -3.64 15.94 -5.44
CA MET A 382 -3.73 15.12 -6.65
C MET A 382 -3.31 15.95 -7.86
N ASN A 383 -2.32 15.51 -8.62
CA ASN A 383 -1.87 16.14 -9.84
C ASN A 383 -2.05 15.17 -11.01
N ASN A 384 -2.64 15.65 -12.10
CA ASN A 384 -2.82 14.87 -13.34
C ASN A 384 -3.52 13.51 -13.13
N VAL A 385 -4.36 13.38 -12.10
CA VAL A 385 -5.19 12.20 -11.83
C VAL A 385 -6.38 12.23 -12.79
N LYS A 386 -6.69 11.09 -13.46
CA LYS A 386 -7.80 11.07 -14.42
C LYS A 386 -9.14 11.28 -13.72
N ASN A 387 -9.41 10.49 -12.68
CA ASN A 387 -10.63 10.57 -11.88
C ASN A 387 -10.27 10.76 -10.41
N GLY A 388 -10.71 11.86 -9.80
CA GLY A 388 -10.33 12.17 -8.42
C GLY A 388 -10.89 11.14 -7.42
N LEU A 389 -12.22 11.09 -7.29
CA LEU A 389 -12.92 10.29 -6.29
C LEU A 389 -13.96 9.38 -6.97
N VAL A 390 -13.82 8.06 -6.86
CA VAL A 390 -14.72 7.11 -7.54
C VAL A 390 -15.28 6.08 -6.57
N ILE A 391 -16.61 6.01 -6.46
CA ILE A 391 -17.33 4.89 -5.83
C ILE A 391 -18.18 4.19 -6.89
N ASN A 392 -17.98 2.88 -7.05
CA ASN A 392 -18.72 2.07 -8.01
C ASN A 392 -19.25 0.80 -7.35
N MET A 393 -20.58 0.69 -7.23
CA MET A 393 -21.30 -0.49 -6.73
C MET A 393 -21.81 -1.42 -7.85
N PHE A 394 -21.24 -1.34 -9.06
CA PHE A 394 -21.55 -2.16 -10.23
C PHE A 394 -20.31 -2.73 -10.89
N TYR A 395 -19.26 -2.99 -10.10
CA TYR A 395 -17.96 -3.42 -10.61
C TYR A 395 -18.03 -4.77 -11.33
N TYR A 396 -17.47 -4.87 -12.55
CA TYR A 396 -17.73 -5.98 -13.47
C TYR A 396 -16.58 -6.96 -13.73
N CYS A 397 -15.46 -6.88 -13.03
CA CYS A 397 -14.27 -7.70 -13.38
C CYS A 397 -14.37 -9.19 -13.02
N ASP A 398 -15.26 -9.59 -12.13
CA ASP A 398 -15.50 -11.01 -11.86
C ASP A 398 -16.28 -11.68 -12.99
N ALA A 399 -16.28 -13.03 -13.03
CA ALA A 399 -16.93 -13.81 -14.08
C ALA A 399 -18.42 -13.49 -14.27
N ASP A 400 -19.14 -13.22 -13.17
CA ASP A 400 -20.56 -12.85 -13.17
C ASP A 400 -20.77 -11.31 -13.15
N GLY A 401 -19.72 -10.52 -13.18
CA GLY A 401 -19.75 -9.07 -13.02
C GLY A 401 -20.57 -8.33 -14.08
N LYS A 402 -20.72 -8.90 -15.27
CA LYS A 402 -21.54 -8.35 -16.37
C LYS A 402 -22.95 -8.92 -16.43
N SER A 403 -23.38 -9.70 -15.44
CA SER A 403 -24.74 -10.24 -15.37
C SER A 403 -25.79 -9.14 -15.13
N ASP A 404 -27.02 -9.39 -15.53
CA ASP A 404 -28.14 -8.49 -15.26
C ASP A 404 -28.33 -8.24 -13.76
N TYR A 405 -28.10 -9.24 -12.92
CA TYR A 405 -28.13 -9.11 -11.46
C TYR A 405 -27.15 -8.04 -10.96
N VAL A 406 -25.91 -8.09 -11.40
CA VAL A 406 -24.88 -7.12 -10.97
C VAL A 406 -25.12 -5.75 -11.58
N GLN A 407 -25.49 -5.69 -12.86
CA GLN A 407 -25.52 -4.44 -13.63
C GLN A 407 -26.88 -3.72 -13.63
N SER A 408 -27.97 -4.35 -13.12
CA SER A 408 -29.28 -3.71 -13.07
C SER A 408 -29.25 -2.37 -12.34
N LYS A 409 -29.75 -1.33 -12.99
CA LYS A 409 -29.93 0.01 -12.40
C LYS A 409 -31.29 0.15 -11.71
N THR A 410 -32.12 -0.89 -11.76
CA THR A 410 -33.40 -0.97 -11.04
C THR A 410 -33.16 -1.59 -9.67
N ALA A 411 -33.89 -1.10 -8.66
CA ALA A 411 -33.81 -1.64 -7.30
C ALA A 411 -34.20 -3.11 -7.25
N LEU A 412 -33.40 -3.91 -6.61
CA LEU A 412 -33.63 -5.33 -6.32
C LEU A 412 -33.93 -5.50 -4.82
N PRO A 413 -34.52 -6.62 -4.38
CA PRO A 413 -34.61 -6.89 -2.94
C PRO A 413 -33.29 -6.88 -2.23
N VAL A 414 -33.22 -6.23 -1.07
CA VAL A 414 -32.05 -6.32 -0.18
C VAL A 414 -32.03 -7.72 0.44
N ASP A 415 -30.89 -8.39 0.32
CA ASP A 415 -30.69 -9.75 0.82
C ASP A 415 -29.27 -9.94 1.38
N SER A 416 -28.91 -11.16 1.76
CA SER A 416 -27.58 -11.53 2.28
C SER A 416 -26.42 -11.35 1.29
N LYS A 417 -26.70 -10.94 0.05
CA LYS A 417 -25.69 -10.66 -1.00
C LYS A 417 -25.52 -9.17 -1.27
N THR A 418 -26.26 -8.30 -0.60
CA THR A 418 -26.28 -6.86 -0.83
C THR A 418 -25.20 -6.18 0.03
N PRO A 419 -24.17 -5.52 -0.56
CA PRO A 419 -23.15 -4.77 0.19
C PRO A 419 -23.69 -3.42 0.68
N HIS A 420 -23.02 -2.85 1.69
CA HIS A 420 -23.36 -1.56 2.28
C HIS A 420 -22.18 -0.59 2.24
N LEU A 421 -22.46 0.67 1.88
CA LEU A 421 -21.51 1.76 1.92
C LEU A 421 -21.99 2.85 2.88
N GLY A 422 -21.24 3.10 3.95
CA GLY A 422 -21.54 4.08 4.97
C GLY A 422 -21.09 5.51 4.61
N SER A 423 -20.36 6.15 5.53
CA SER A 423 -19.93 7.53 5.37
C SER A 423 -18.49 7.66 4.84
N PHE A 424 -18.30 8.64 3.94
CA PHE A 424 -17.03 8.99 3.33
C PHE A 424 -16.80 10.49 3.45
N THR A 425 -15.66 10.88 4.00
CA THR A 425 -15.31 12.29 4.21
C THR A 425 -14.03 12.64 3.45
N PHE A 426 -14.12 13.64 2.60
CA PHE A 426 -13.03 14.18 1.80
C PHE A 426 -12.84 15.65 2.17
N LYS A 427 -11.67 15.97 2.73
CA LYS A 427 -11.42 17.29 3.30
C LYS A 427 -10.05 17.84 2.91
N ASN A 428 -9.98 19.16 2.75
CA ASN A 428 -8.72 19.88 2.49
C ASN A 428 -7.96 19.30 1.28
N MET A 429 -8.62 19.19 0.14
CA MET A 429 -8.05 18.54 -1.05
C MET A 429 -7.79 19.52 -2.19
N GLN A 430 -6.73 19.26 -2.94
CA GLN A 430 -6.43 19.93 -4.20
C GLN A 430 -6.33 18.90 -5.31
N LEU A 431 -7.24 18.97 -6.28
CA LEU A 431 -7.26 18.17 -7.50
C LEU A 431 -6.84 19.08 -8.66
N ILE A 432 -5.59 18.99 -9.07
CA ILE A 432 -5.00 19.87 -10.06
C ILE A 432 -4.77 19.09 -11.36
N ASN A 433 -5.03 19.73 -12.50
CA ASN A 433 -4.90 19.09 -13.81
C ASN A 433 -5.75 17.81 -13.95
N THR A 434 -6.92 17.76 -13.28
CA THR A 434 -7.88 16.65 -13.40
C THR A 434 -8.28 16.46 -14.87
N ARG A 435 -8.50 15.22 -15.31
CA ARG A 435 -8.75 14.92 -16.72
C ARG A 435 -10.19 14.54 -17.00
N VAL A 436 -10.70 13.46 -16.37
CA VAL A 436 -12.02 12.89 -16.70
C VAL A 436 -13.12 13.46 -15.82
N CYS A 437 -13.02 13.31 -14.49
CA CYS A 437 -13.96 13.93 -13.54
C CYS A 437 -13.36 14.16 -12.15
N ALA A 438 -13.95 15.11 -11.42
CA ALA A 438 -13.61 15.38 -10.03
C ALA A 438 -14.08 14.26 -9.11
N GLY A 439 -15.31 13.77 -9.31
CA GLY A 439 -15.86 12.67 -8.53
C GLY A 439 -17.03 11.97 -9.21
N TYR A 440 -17.14 10.65 -8.98
CA TYR A 440 -18.19 9.80 -9.53
C TYR A 440 -18.64 8.78 -8.48
N PHE A 441 -19.79 9.01 -7.86
CA PHE A 441 -20.32 8.22 -6.77
C PHE A 441 -21.60 7.54 -7.22
N TYR A 442 -21.54 6.21 -7.42
CA TYR A 442 -22.66 5.44 -7.93
C TYR A 442 -22.98 4.26 -7.00
N GLY A 443 -23.96 4.48 -6.10
CA GLY A 443 -24.53 3.48 -5.20
C GLY A 443 -25.52 2.55 -5.87
N LEU A 444 -25.96 1.49 -5.17
CA LEU A 444 -27.08 0.67 -5.58
C LEU A 444 -28.40 1.41 -5.29
N PRO A 445 -29.45 1.25 -6.11
CA PRO A 445 -30.74 1.90 -5.83
C PRO A 445 -31.44 1.36 -4.57
N GLU A 446 -31.23 0.09 -4.22
CA GLU A 446 -31.76 -0.55 -3.01
C GLU A 446 -30.85 -0.44 -1.77
N ALA A 447 -29.56 -0.17 -1.95
CA ALA A 447 -28.59 0.02 -0.88
C ALA A 447 -27.71 1.22 -1.24
N ARG A 448 -28.24 2.40 -0.96
CA ARG A 448 -27.64 3.68 -1.34
C ARG A 448 -26.38 3.95 -0.51
N ILE A 449 -25.46 4.76 -1.02
CA ILE A 449 -24.35 5.28 -0.22
C ILE A 449 -24.95 6.19 0.86
N GLU A 450 -24.66 5.93 2.13
CA GLU A 450 -25.30 6.68 3.23
C GLU A 450 -24.91 8.17 3.22
N GLU A 451 -23.61 8.48 3.13
CA GLU A 451 -23.17 9.88 3.24
C GLU A 451 -21.87 10.15 2.50
N ILE A 452 -21.84 11.24 1.74
CA ILE A 452 -20.63 11.84 1.12
C ILE A 452 -20.44 13.25 1.66
N ASN A 453 -19.29 13.51 2.27
CA ASN A 453 -18.90 14.81 2.79
C ASN A 453 -17.73 15.36 1.99
N LEU A 454 -17.91 16.51 1.34
CA LEU A 454 -16.91 17.24 0.58
C LEU A 454 -16.66 18.59 1.27
N GLU A 455 -15.48 18.82 1.82
CA GLU A 455 -15.16 20.07 2.54
C GLU A 455 -13.79 20.62 2.12
N ASN A 456 -13.73 21.93 1.79
CA ASN A 456 -12.50 22.63 1.44
C ASN A 456 -11.76 21.93 0.26
N ILE A 457 -12.42 21.74 -0.87
CA ILE A 457 -11.86 21.08 -2.05
C ILE A 457 -11.71 22.08 -3.19
N LYS A 458 -10.52 22.10 -3.80
CA LYS A 458 -10.26 22.87 -5.01
C LYS A 458 -10.00 21.93 -6.17
N VAL A 459 -10.72 22.12 -7.28
CA VAL A 459 -10.57 21.33 -8.50
C VAL A 459 -10.21 22.25 -9.67
N THR A 460 -9.17 21.88 -10.41
CA THR A 460 -8.85 22.48 -11.70
C THR A 460 -8.57 21.38 -12.72
N TYR A 461 -8.80 21.67 -14.00
CA TYR A 461 -8.62 20.70 -15.08
C TYR A 461 -7.41 21.06 -15.93
N THR A 462 -6.84 20.04 -16.59
CA THR A 462 -5.75 20.22 -17.54
C THR A 462 -6.18 21.17 -18.68
N SER A 463 -5.25 21.95 -19.21
CA SER A 463 -5.47 22.74 -20.42
C SER A 463 -5.57 21.88 -21.67
N ASP A 464 -5.01 20.67 -21.65
CA ASP A 464 -5.00 19.76 -22.79
C ASP A 464 -6.41 19.35 -23.21
N ALA A 465 -6.56 18.99 -24.48
CA ALA A 465 -7.73 18.27 -24.95
C ALA A 465 -7.79 16.89 -24.26
N VAL A 466 -8.95 16.56 -23.71
CA VAL A 466 -9.18 15.27 -23.03
C VAL A 466 -10.26 14.53 -23.79
N GLU A 467 -9.94 13.33 -24.28
CA GLU A 467 -10.95 12.41 -24.81
C GLU A 467 -11.91 11.98 -23.71
N LYS A 468 -13.13 11.66 -24.10
CA LYS A 468 -14.12 11.15 -23.15
C LYS A 468 -13.75 9.73 -22.73
N GLU A 469 -13.75 9.49 -21.45
CA GLU A 469 -13.50 8.18 -20.85
C GLU A 469 -14.58 7.84 -19.80
N THR A 470 -14.82 6.55 -19.56
CA THR A 470 -15.70 6.11 -18.48
C THR A 470 -14.99 6.21 -17.12
N PRO A 471 -15.54 6.89 -16.11
CA PRO A 471 -14.91 7.02 -14.79
C PRO A 471 -14.88 5.70 -14.01
N ALA A 472 -15.80 4.78 -14.30
CA ALA A 472 -15.98 3.55 -13.53
C ALA A 472 -16.13 2.31 -14.44
N MET A 473 -15.67 1.16 -13.95
CA MET A 473 -15.78 -0.14 -14.64
C MET A 473 -17.14 -0.76 -14.39
N MET A 474 -18.17 -0.31 -15.11
CA MET A 474 -19.55 -0.79 -15.08
C MET A 474 -20.17 -0.68 -16.47
N LEU A 475 -21.23 -1.43 -16.75
CA LEU A 475 -21.98 -1.29 -18.01
C LEU A 475 -22.80 0.01 -17.98
N ASP A 476 -23.03 0.57 -19.16
CA ASP A 476 -23.76 1.83 -19.36
C ASP A 476 -23.22 3.01 -18.54
N CYS A 477 -21.90 3.02 -18.29
CA CYS A 477 -21.22 4.14 -17.67
C CYS A 477 -21.14 5.31 -18.66
N GLU A 478 -21.54 6.49 -18.25
CA GLU A 478 -21.42 7.69 -19.05
C GLU A 478 -19.93 8.05 -19.31
N GLU A 479 -19.63 8.47 -20.52
CA GLU A 479 -18.30 8.95 -20.89
C GLU A 479 -18.16 10.43 -20.54
N LEU A 480 -17.15 10.78 -19.79
CA LEU A 480 -16.89 12.12 -19.27
C LEU A 480 -15.55 12.69 -19.75
N SER A 481 -15.48 14.01 -19.82
CA SER A 481 -14.29 14.80 -20.04
C SER A 481 -14.42 16.07 -19.21
N LYS A 482 -13.48 16.31 -18.29
CA LYS A 482 -13.49 17.48 -17.39
C LYS A 482 -14.82 17.64 -16.64
N GLY A 483 -15.42 16.52 -16.19
CA GLY A 483 -16.69 16.50 -15.46
C GLY A 483 -16.54 16.94 -14.00
N GLY A 484 -17.60 17.52 -13.42
CA GLY A 484 -17.67 17.87 -12.00
C GLY A 484 -17.86 16.64 -11.10
N PHE A 485 -18.72 16.78 -10.08
CA PHE A 485 -19.12 15.68 -9.21
C PHE A 485 -20.44 15.08 -9.66
N TYR A 486 -20.53 13.76 -9.67
CA TYR A 486 -21.72 12.97 -10.03
C TYR A 486 -22.16 12.12 -8.84
N PHE A 487 -23.43 12.26 -8.44
CA PHE A 487 -24.02 11.52 -7.33
C PHE A 487 -25.22 10.71 -7.84
N ARG A 488 -25.13 9.39 -7.73
CA ARG A 488 -26.19 8.47 -8.11
C ARG A 488 -26.45 7.52 -6.94
N ASN A 489 -27.69 7.47 -6.46
CA ASN A 489 -28.07 6.65 -5.31
C ASN A 489 -27.19 6.94 -4.07
N VAL A 490 -27.12 8.19 -3.68
CA VAL A 490 -26.50 8.68 -2.45
C VAL A 490 -27.60 9.31 -1.59
N ASP A 491 -27.70 8.95 -0.30
CA ASP A 491 -28.75 9.44 0.58
C ASP A 491 -28.48 10.86 1.05
N LYS A 492 -27.25 11.13 1.47
CA LYS A 492 -26.88 12.45 1.97
C LYS A 492 -25.57 12.93 1.34
N VAL A 493 -25.61 14.15 0.78
CA VAL A 493 -24.46 14.83 0.21
C VAL A 493 -24.27 16.17 0.91
N ASN A 494 -23.15 16.34 1.60
CA ASN A 494 -22.77 17.59 2.25
C ASN A 494 -21.62 18.23 1.49
N ILE A 495 -21.82 19.44 1.00
CA ILE A 495 -20.84 20.21 0.23
C ILE A 495 -20.58 21.52 0.95
N LYS A 496 -19.30 21.78 1.30
CA LYS A 496 -18.90 23.00 1.98
C LYS A 496 -17.58 23.48 1.45
N ASN A 497 -17.53 24.72 0.95
CA ASN A 497 -16.32 25.36 0.44
C ASN A 497 -15.61 24.51 -0.63
N VAL A 498 -16.34 24.16 -1.70
CA VAL A 498 -15.81 23.41 -2.85
C VAL A 498 -15.79 24.35 -4.06
N ASP A 499 -14.61 24.53 -4.64
CA ASP A 499 -14.34 25.40 -5.78
C ASP A 499 -13.92 24.56 -6.99
N ILE A 500 -14.65 24.66 -8.10
CA ILE A 500 -14.43 23.87 -9.31
C ILE A 500 -14.27 24.84 -10.48
N ASN A 501 -13.13 24.78 -11.15
CA ASN A 501 -12.80 25.70 -12.22
C ASN A 501 -12.33 24.96 -13.49
N GLY A 502 -13.03 25.21 -14.60
CA GLY A 502 -12.68 24.69 -15.93
C GLY A 502 -13.37 23.36 -16.29
N GLN A 503 -14.42 22.97 -15.59
CA GLN A 503 -15.24 21.79 -15.91
C GLN A 503 -16.11 21.97 -17.15
N ASN A 504 -16.45 20.85 -17.78
CA ASN A 504 -17.49 20.77 -18.80
C ASN A 504 -18.83 20.47 -18.15
N GLY A 505 -19.84 21.29 -18.41
CA GLY A 505 -21.19 21.09 -17.87
C GLY A 505 -21.37 21.54 -16.42
N LYS A 506 -22.22 20.85 -15.66
CA LYS A 506 -22.56 21.21 -14.28
C LYS A 506 -21.46 20.80 -13.31
N GLU A 507 -21.27 21.59 -12.26
CA GLU A 507 -20.39 21.27 -11.13
C GLU A 507 -20.88 20.02 -10.37
N TYR A 508 -22.20 19.95 -10.14
CA TYR A 508 -22.86 18.87 -9.40
C TYR A 508 -24.00 18.26 -10.22
N ASN A 509 -24.00 16.93 -10.33
CA ASN A 509 -24.97 16.15 -11.11
C ASN A 509 -25.58 15.09 -10.20
N TYR A 510 -26.87 15.23 -9.87
CA TYR A 510 -27.65 14.34 -8.99
C TYR A 510 -28.49 13.33 -9.77
#